data_a4a8b5e9f8f289a15e6fd9478f4b8302
#
_entry.id   a4a8b5e9f8f289a15e6fd9478f4b8302
#
_cell.length_a   1.000
_cell.length_b   1.000
_cell.length_c   1.000
_cell.angle_alpha   90.00
_cell.angle_beta   90.00
_cell.angle_gamma   90.00
#
_symmetry.space_group_name_H-M   'P 1'
#
loop_
_entity.id
_entity.type
_entity.pdbx_description
1 polymer ?
#
loop_
_entity_poly.entity_id
_entity_poly.type
_entity_poly.pdbx_seq_one_letter_code
_entity_poly.pdbx_strand_id
1 'polypeptide(L)'
;MNKKKHLTNAERIKIETLLSQGFSIRSIADFLEKSPSTISREIGRHSIVKTPNTCDCNDYTGCNVKHICGSKDCNKKCRSCHLAKKYCEHYSKRSCEHRNGSKVKLCNGCTKRGYCRLEKHFYDAKKAQAEYCDTLIQSRNGFDLTLEDMTRINSIISPRIKKGQSLYHIAKNNGDELNISESTLRRLVMAGEMDAGIIDLPQAVKRRKRKVRIVPKLKNPKKNRAPVFRF
;
A
#
# COMPACT_ATOMS: atom_id res chain seq x y z
N MET A 1 25.11 -15.76 4.81
CA MET A 1 23.86 -15.85 4.01
C MET A 1 23.35 -14.44 3.74
N ASN A 2 23.38 -13.97 2.50
CA ASN A 2 22.84 -12.66 2.15
C ASN A 2 21.32 -12.67 2.33
N LYS A 3 20.81 -11.96 3.33
CA LYS A 3 19.37 -11.74 3.50
C LYS A 3 18.83 -11.12 2.21
N LYS A 4 17.89 -11.80 1.56
CA LYS A 4 17.20 -11.29 0.36
C LYS A 4 16.56 -9.95 0.72
N LYS A 5 17.15 -8.84 0.29
CA LYS A 5 16.65 -7.49 0.55
C LYS A 5 15.36 -7.26 -0.28
N HIS A 6 14.35 -6.72 0.35
CA HIS A 6 13.15 -6.25 -0.37
C HIS A 6 13.53 -5.18 -1.41
N LEU A 7 12.67 -5.01 -2.42
CA LEU A 7 12.85 -3.95 -3.40
C LEU A 7 12.73 -2.58 -2.74
N THR A 8 13.67 -1.70 -3.05
CA THR A 8 13.69 -0.31 -2.62
C THR A 8 12.81 0.55 -3.53
N ASN A 9 12.43 1.75 -3.07
CA ASN A 9 11.69 2.71 -3.89
C ASN A 9 12.46 3.07 -5.18
N ALA A 10 13.78 3.23 -5.09
CA ALA A 10 14.63 3.52 -6.25
C ALA A 10 14.62 2.38 -7.27
N GLU A 11 14.64 1.12 -6.83
CA GLU A 11 14.52 -0.04 -7.70
C GLU A 11 13.14 -0.10 -8.37
N ARG A 12 12.06 0.23 -7.67
CA ARG A 12 10.70 0.32 -8.23
C ARG A 12 10.60 1.39 -9.34
N ILE A 13 11.20 2.56 -9.12
CA ILE A 13 11.25 3.62 -10.14
C ILE A 13 12.02 3.15 -11.37
N LYS A 14 13.15 2.46 -11.19
CA LYS A 14 13.92 1.87 -12.30
C LYS A 14 13.09 0.84 -13.06
N ILE A 15 12.35 -0.03 -12.37
CA ILE A 15 11.44 -1.01 -13.01
C ILE A 15 10.42 -0.28 -13.89
N GLU A 16 9.75 0.76 -13.39
CA GLU A 16 8.77 1.53 -14.15
C GLU A 16 9.39 2.18 -15.39
N THR A 17 10.57 2.78 -15.26
CA THR A 17 11.29 3.43 -16.36
C THR A 17 11.65 2.41 -17.44
N LEU A 18 12.25 1.28 -17.07
CA LEU A 18 12.64 0.25 -18.01
C LEU A 18 11.43 -0.41 -18.69
N LEU A 19 10.32 -0.61 -17.97
CA LEU A 19 9.05 -1.07 -18.55
C LEU A 19 8.52 -0.07 -19.57
N SER A 20 8.65 1.23 -19.32
CA SER A 20 8.24 2.29 -20.26
C SER A 20 9.09 2.34 -21.51
N GLN A 21 10.33 1.89 -21.41
CA GLN A 21 11.27 1.73 -22.55
C GLN A 21 11.08 0.40 -23.30
N GLY A 22 10.20 -0.50 -22.82
CA GLY A 22 9.89 -1.76 -23.47
C GLY A 22 10.84 -2.94 -23.14
N PHE A 23 11.64 -2.82 -22.08
CA PHE A 23 12.53 -3.90 -21.64
C PHE A 23 11.74 -5.12 -21.15
N SER A 24 12.33 -6.30 -21.35
CA SER A 24 11.77 -7.56 -20.84
C SER A 24 12.00 -7.72 -19.34
N ILE A 25 11.19 -8.59 -18.69
CA ILE A 25 11.37 -8.90 -17.25
C ILE A 25 12.80 -9.43 -16.97
N ARG A 26 13.35 -10.24 -17.87
CA ARG A 26 14.71 -10.78 -17.71
C ARG A 26 15.75 -9.67 -17.76
N SER A 27 15.69 -8.79 -18.77
CA SER A 27 16.63 -7.66 -18.88
C SER A 27 16.55 -6.70 -17.70
N ILE A 28 15.33 -6.47 -17.16
CA ILE A 28 15.14 -5.66 -15.95
C ILE A 28 15.75 -6.34 -14.73
N ALA A 29 15.58 -7.65 -14.62
CA ALA A 29 16.13 -8.44 -13.52
C ALA A 29 17.66 -8.43 -13.53
N ASP A 30 18.26 -8.61 -14.70
CA ASP A 30 19.72 -8.56 -14.90
C ASP A 30 20.27 -7.17 -14.54
N PHE A 31 19.59 -6.10 -14.99
CA PHE A 31 19.98 -4.71 -14.67
C PHE A 31 19.94 -4.40 -13.17
N LEU A 32 18.98 -4.99 -12.44
CA LEU A 32 18.80 -4.77 -11.01
C LEU A 32 19.51 -5.82 -10.12
N GLU A 33 20.22 -6.76 -10.73
CA GLU A 33 20.85 -7.90 -10.02
C GLU A 33 19.85 -8.67 -9.14
N LYS A 34 18.63 -8.84 -9.64
CA LYS A 34 17.54 -9.57 -8.99
C LYS A 34 17.09 -10.77 -9.81
N SER A 35 16.41 -11.70 -9.18
CA SER A 35 15.82 -12.82 -9.93
C SER A 35 14.64 -12.35 -10.79
N PRO A 36 14.45 -12.87 -12.02
CA PRO A 36 13.30 -12.58 -12.85
C PRO A 36 11.95 -12.85 -12.15
N SER A 37 11.90 -13.86 -11.30
CA SER A 37 10.74 -14.19 -10.50
C SER A 37 10.38 -13.10 -9.48
N THR A 38 11.38 -12.40 -8.92
CA THR A 38 11.15 -11.27 -8.02
C THR A 38 10.49 -10.12 -8.77
N ILE A 39 11.01 -9.75 -9.94
CA ILE A 39 10.44 -8.67 -10.77
C ILE A 39 9.04 -9.04 -11.26
N SER A 40 8.85 -10.29 -11.70
CA SER A 40 7.52 -10.77 -12.15
C SER A 40 6.48 -10.70 -11.03
N ARG A 41 6.83 -11.11 -9.80
CA ARG A 41 5.92 -11.03 -8.63
C ARG A 41 5.62 -9.60 -8.25
N GLU A 42 6.62 -8.71 -8.25
CA GLU A 42 6.42 -7.28 -7.97
C GLU A 42 5.44 -6.67 -8.96
N ILE A 43 5.65 -6.88 -10.27
CA ILE A 43 4.75 -6.40 -11.32
C ILE A 43 3.35 -7.00 -11.17
N GLY A 44 3.24 -8.29 -10.92
CA GLY A 44 1.95 -8.97 -10.77
C GLY A 44 1.13 -8.48 -9.57
N ARG A 45 1.81 -8.22 -8.43
CA ARG A 45 1.14 -7.74 -7.20
C ARG A 45 0.68 -6.29 -7.31
N HIS A 46 1.45 -5.43 -7.97
CA HIS A 46 1.25 -3.99 -7.98
C HIS A 46 0.81 -3.46 -9.35
N SER A 47 0.30 -4.35 -10.23
CA SER A 47 -0.27 -3.93 -11.49
C SER A 47 -1.64 -3.28 -11.30
N ILE A 48 -1.81 -2.10 -11.90
CA ILE A 48 -3.03 -1.31 -11.82
C ILE A 48 -3.80 -1.49 -13.11
N VAL A 49 -5.08 -1.83 -12.98
CA VAL A 49 -6.00 -1.92 -14.11
C VAL A 49 -6.81 -0.64 -14.20
N LYS A 50 -6.73 0.04 -15.35
CA LYS A 50 -7.59 1.20 -15.68
C LYS A 50 -8.62 0.76 -16.69
N THR A 51 -9.87 0.69 -16.26
CA THR A 51 -11.01 0.43 -17.13
C THR A 51 -11.34 1.66 -17.96
N PRO A 52 -11.70 1.52 -19.24
CA PRO A 52 -12.12 2.65 -20.07
C PRO A 52 -13.48 3.20 -19.62
N ASN A 53 -13.66 4.50 -19.76
CA ASN A 53 -14.95 5.16 -19.51
C ASN A 53 -15.98 4.90 -20.61
N THR A 54 -15.57 4.26 -21.70
CA THR A 54 -16.44 3.89 -22.85
C THR A 54 -16.57 2.38 -22.96
N CYS A 55 -17.54 1.92 -23.74
CA CYS A 55 -17.69 0.50 -24.02
C CYS A 55 -16.48 -0.04 -24.80
N ASP A 56 -15.94 -1.16 -24.38
CA ASP A 56 -14.81 -1.86 -25.00
C ASP A 56 -15.28 -3.13 -25.76
N CYS A 57 -16.47 -3.06 -26.34
CA CYS A 57 -17.03 -4.13 -27.18
C CYS A 57 -16.25 -4.30 -28.49
N ASN A 58 -16.17 -5.54 -28.99
CA ASN A 58 -15.60 -5.83 -30.31
C ASN A 58 -16.34 -5.09 -31.43
N ASP A 59 -17.67 -5.01 -31.35
CA ASP A 59 -18.50 -4.37 -32.34
C ASP A 59 -18.64 -2.85 -32.17
N TYR A 60 -17.76 -2.24 -31.40
CA TYR A 60 -17.80 -0.81 -31.09
C TYR A 60 -17.99 0.08 -32.33
N THR A 61 -17.29 -0.21 -33.41
CA THR A 61 -17.30 0.61 -34.63
C THR A 61 -18.64 0.53 -35.41
N GLY A 62 -19.24 -0.65 -35.46
CA GLY A 62 -20.50 -0.88 -36.19
C GLY A 62 -21.78 -0.71 -35.36
N CYS A 63 -21.65 -0.67 -34.02
CA CYS A 63 -22.81 -0.65 -33.13
C CYS A 63 -23.49 0.73 -33.09
N ASN A 64 -24.76 0.77 -33.50
CA ASN A 64 -25.62 1.95 -33.46
C ASN A 64 -26.76 1.85 -32.45
N VAL A 65 -26.74 0.82 -31.61
CA VAL A 65 -27.79 0.57 -30.62
C VAL A 65 -27.85 1.68 -29.57
N LYS A 66 -29.09 2.02 -29.16
CA LYS A 66 -29.39 3.01 -28.12
C LYS A 66 -30.32 2.40 -27.07
N HIS A 67 -30.37 2.99 -25.91
CA HIS A 67 -31.35 2.70 -24.85
C HIS A 67 -31.33 1.27 -24.28
N ILE A 68 -30.26 0.47 -24.43
CA ILE A 68 -30.15 -0.90 -23.88
C ILE A 68 -30.36 -0.91 -22.36
N CYS A 69 -29.98 0.16 -21.65
CA CYS A 69 -30.13 0.28 -20.20
C CYS A 69 -31.56 0.69 -19.76
N GLY A 70 -32.51 0.81 -20.70
CA GLY A 70 -33.89 1.21 -20.42
C GLY A 70 -34.10 2.72 -20.20
N SER A 71 -33.06 3.53 -20.20
CA SER A 71 -33.17 5.00 -20.06
C SER A 71 -33.63 5.63 -21.37
N LYS A 72 -34.88 6.13 -21.41
CA LYS A 72 -35.49 6.76 -22.58
C LYS A 72 -34.91 8.15 -22.89
N ASP A 73 -34.40 8.85 -21.87
CA ASP A 73 -33.88 10.23 -22.00
C ASP A 73 -32.42 10.29 -22.44
N CYS A 74 -31.78 9.16 -22.64
CA CYS A 74 -30.39 9.11 -23.02
C CYS A 74 -30.19 9.22 -24.54
N ASN A 75 -29.65 10.32 -25.02
CA ASN A 75 -29.34 10.52 -26.45
C ASN A 75 -28.01 9.89 -26.92
N LYS A 76 -27.27 9.25 -26.03
CA LYS A 76 -25.96 8.64 -26.36
C LYS A 76 -26.12 7.26 -26.97
N LYS A 77 -25.28 6.96 -27.98
CA LYS A 77 -25.15 5.59 -28.48
C LYS A 77 -24.57 4.69 -27.37
N CYS A 78 -25.10 3.47 -27.19
CA CYS A 78 -24.65 2.55 -26.14
C CYS A 78 -23.16 2.22 -26.24
N ARG A 79 -22.57 2.22 -27.42
CA ARG A 79 -21.10 2.07 -27.62
C ARG A 79 -20.28 3.13 -26.89
N SER A 80 -20.82 4.29 -26.62
CA SER A 80 -20.15 5.38 -25.89
C SER A 80 -20.45 5.39 -24.38
N CYS A 81 -21.22 4.39 -23.90
CA CYS A 81 -21.66 4.29 -22.52
C CYS A 81 -20.99 3.13 -21.80
N HIS A 82 -20.44 3.37 -20.64
CA HIS A 82 -19.84 2.32 -19.79
C HIS A 82 -20.84 1.30 -19.27
N LEU A 83 -22.12 1.70 -19.15
CA LEU A 83 -23.20 0.82 -18.71
C LEU A 83 -23.57 -0.25 -19.75
N ALA A 84 -23.20 -0.07 -21.01
CA ALA A 84 -23.47 -1.03 -22.06
C ALA A 84 -22.91 -2.43 -21.74
N LYS A 85 -21.79 -2.52 -21.04
CA LYS A 85 -21.22 -3.81 -20.58
C LYS A 85 -22.18 -4.63 -19.73
N LYS A 86 -23.04 -3.95 -18.93
CA LYS A 86 -23.94 -4.62 -18.00
C LYS A 86 -25.25 -5.07 -18.65
N TYR A 87 -25.72 -4.33 -19.66
CA TYR A 87 -27.08 -4.51 -20.19
C TYR A 87 -27.12 -5.06 -21.60
N CYS A 88 -25.99 -5.13 -22.32
CA CYS A 88 -25.96 -5.64 -23.71
C CYS A 88 -25.73 -7.13 -23.72
N GLU A 89 -26.72 -7.90 -24.22
CA GLU A 89 -26.63 -9.35 -24.37
C GLU A 89 -25.56 -9.77 -25.38
N HIS A 90 -25.32 -8.95 -26.41
CA HIS A 90 -24.31 -9.21 -27.45
C HIS A 90 -22.93 -8.63 -27.10
N TYR A 91 -22.73 -8.17 -25.84
CA TYR A 91 -21.44 -7.61 -25.45
C TYR A 91 -20.35 -8.68 -25.50
N SER A 92 -19.34 -8.46 -26.34
CA SER A 92 -18.10 -9.22 -26.35
C SER A 92 -16.92 -8.32 -26.06
N LYS A 93 -16.20 -8.61 -24.98
CA LYS A 93 -15.06 -7.79 -24.53
C LYS A 93 -13.92 -7.86 -25.55
N ARG A 94 -13.54 -6.72 -26.09
CA ARG A 94 -12.36 -6.62 -26.96
C ARG A 94 -11.08 -6.77 -26.17
N SER A 95 -10.24 -7.71 -26.54
CA SER A 95 -8.90 -7.86 -25.99
C SER A 95 -7.88 -7.01 -26.73
N CYS A 96 -6.84 -6.56 -26.05
CA CYS A 96 -5.76 -5.81 -26.65
C CYS A 96 -4.69 -6.77 -27.20
N GLU A 97 -4.64 -6.95 -28.51
CA GLU A 97 -3.65 -7.80 -29.19
C GLU A 97 -2.22 -7.36 -28.88
N HIS A 98 -1.98 -6.05 -28.86
CA HIS A 98 -0.67 -5.48 -28.53
C HIS A 98 -0.19 -5.84 -27.12
N ARG A 99 -1.10 -5.85 -26.14
CA ARG A 99 -0.80 -6.27 -24.77
C ARG A 99 -0.63 -7.79 -24.70
N ASN A 100 -1.48 -8.54 -25.36
CA ASN A 100 -1.45 -10.00 -25.33
C ASN A 100 -0.20 -10.56 -26.00
N GLY A 101 0.30 -9.92 -27.07
CA GLY A 101 1.56 -10.24 -27.72
C GLY A 101 2.80 -9.74 -26.97
N SER A 102 2.66 -8.85 -25.99
CA SER A 102 3.79 -8.38 -25.19
C SER A 102 4.20 -9.38 -24.13
N LYS A 103 5.53 -9.60 -24.00
CA LYS A 103 6.12 -10.50 -22.98
C LYS A 103 5.73 -10.11 -21.54
N VAL A 104 5.48 -8.84 -21.28
CA VAL A 104 5.20 -8.30 -19.93
C VAL A 104 3.71 -8.09 -19.69
N LYS A 105 2.88 -8.08 -20.76
CA LYS A 105 1.42 -7.84 -20.71
C LYS A 105 1.00 -6.53 -20.05
N LEU A 106 1.84 -5.49 -20.08
CA LEU A 106 1.60 -4.17 -19.56
C LEU A 106 1.51 -3.11 -20.67
N CYS A 107 0.95 -1.97 -20.33
CA CYS A 107 0.79 -0.82 -21.22
C CYS A 107 1.82 0.29 -20.96
N ASN A 108 2.82 0.09 -20.09
CA ASN A 108 3.82 1.11 -19.77
C ASN A 108 4.57 1.61 -21.00
N GLY A 109 5.07 0.74 -21.86
CA GLY A 109 5.78 1.07 -23.11
C GLY A 109 4.90 1.14 -24.35
N CYS A 110 3.57 1.15 -24.23
CA CYS A 110 2.68 1.12 -25.38
C CYS A 110 2.56 2.51 -26.04
N THR A 111 2.94 2.62 -27.30
CA THR A 111 2.85 3.87 -28.11
C THR A 111 1.42 4.34 -28.32
N LYS A 112 0.45 3.40 -28.38
CA LYS A 112 -0.98 3.69 -28.56
C LYS A 112 -1.69 4.05 -27.24
N ARG A 113 -0.97 4.19 -26.13
CA ARG A 113 -1.53 4.41 -24.80
C ARG A 113 -2.46 5.63 -24.70
N GLY A 114 -2.14 6.72 -25.38
CA GLY A 114 -2.89 7.99 -25.29
C GLY A 114 -4.32 7.88 -25.80
N TYR A 115 -4.53 7.21 -26.91
CA TYR A 115 -5.82 7.08 -27.57
C TYR A 115 -6.46 5.68 -27.51
N CYS A 116 -5.82 4.75 -26.80
CA CYS A 116 -6.37 3.40 -26.60
C CYS A 116 -7.63 3.44 -25.72
N ARG A 117 -8.71 2.82 -26.21
CA ARG A 117 -10.01 2.72 -25.52
C ARG A 117 -10.21 1.42 -24.78
N LEU A 118 -9.22 0.53 -24.80
CA LEU A 118 -9.28 -0.76 -24.13
C LEU A 118 -8.81 -0.65 -22.68
N GLU A 119 -9.09 -1.67 -21.91
CA GLU A 119 -8.57 -1.84 -20.55
C GLU A 119 -7.04 -1.79 -20.55
N LYS A 120 -6.48 -0.94 -19.72
CA LYS A 120 -5.04 -0.67 -19.64
C LYS A 120 -4.48 -1.22 -18.34
N HIS A 121 -3.34 -1.88 -18.43
CA HIS A 121 -2.61 -2.42 -17.29
C HIS A 121 -1.29 -1.67 -17.15
N PHE A 122 -1.03 -1.12 -15.98
CA PHE A 122 0.18 -0.36 -15.69
C PHE A 122 0.86 -0.84 -14.43
N TYR A 123 2.17 -0.71 -14.41
CA TYR A 123 2.94 -0.71 -13.20
C TYR A 123 3.28 0.76 -12.86
N ASP A 124 3.07 1.15 -11.60
CA ASP A 124 3.31 2.50 -11.08
C ASP A 124 4.13 2.36 -9.80
N ALA A 125 5.38 2.83 -9.82
CA ALA A 125 6.32 2.67 -8.73
C ALA A 125 5.86 3.36 -7.43
N LYS A 126 5.20 4.54 -7.54
CA LYS A 126 4.71 5.27 -6.37
C LYS A 126 3.62 4.49 -5.64
N LYS A 127 2.67 3.94 -6.42
CA LYS A 127 1.59 3.13 -5.86
C LYS A 127 2.11 1.83 -5.28
N ALA A 128 3.02 1.14 -6.00
CA ALA A 128 3.67 -0.06 -5.50
C ALA A 128 4.42 0.18 -4.17
N GLN A 129 5.09 1.33 -4.05
CA GLN A 129 5.76 1.72 -2.81
C GLN A 129 4.77 2.03 -1.69
N ALA A 130 3.66 2.72 -1.98
CA ALA A 130 2.62 3.02 -1.00
C ALA A 130 1.98 1.73 -0.47
N GLU A 131 1.54 0.83 -1.35
CA GLU A 131 0.97 -0.48 -0.99
C GLU A 131 1.95 -1.34 -0.17
N TYR A 132 3.25 -1.29 -0.52
CA TYR A 132 4.28 -1.97 0.26
C TYR A 132 4.40 -1.39 1.68
N CYS A 133 4.42 -0.06 1.80
CA CYS A 133 4.45 0.61 3.11
C CYS A 133 3.20 0.30 3.94
N ASP A 134 2.03 0.32 3.31
CA ASP A 134 0.77 -0.02 3.96
C ASP A 134 0.77 -1.47 4.46
N THR A 135 1.26 -2.41 3.65
CA THR A 135 1.42 -3.81 4.05
C THR A 135 2.36 -3.95 5.24
N LEU A 136 3.48 -3.21 5.27
CA LEU A 136 4.40 -3.20 6.40
C LEU A 136 3.78 -2.62 7.67
N ILE A 137 2.98 -1.57 7.53
CA ILE A 137 2.26 -0.96 8.65
C ILE A 137 1.20 -1.94 9.17
N GLN A 138 0.37 -2.49 8.28
CA GLN A 138 -0.68 -3.44 8.64
C GLN A 138 -0.13 -4.71 9.28
N SER A 139 0.98 -5.25 8.76
CA SER A 139 1.62 -6.44 9.35
C SER A 139 2.24 -6.21 10.73
N ARG A 140 2.45 -4.93 11.10
CA ARG A 140 2.95 -4.53 12.43
C ARG A 140 1.85 -4.01 13.34
N ASN A 141 0.66 -3.76 12.79
CA ASN A 141 -0.52 -3.38 13.55
C ASN A 141 -1.18 -4.63 14.11
N GLY A 142 -1.72 -4.47 15.29
CA GLY A 142 -2.38 -5.57 15.99
C GLY A 142 -1.46 -6.30 16.98
N PHE A 143 -1.98 -7.35 17.51
CA PHE A 143 -1.33 -8.21 18.49
C PHE A 143 -1.36 -9.64 17.95
N ASP A 144 -0.23 -10.34 18.06
CA ASP A 144 -0.13 -11.76 17.72
C ASP A 144 -0.69 -12.61 18.88
N LEU A 145 -2.00 -12.42 19.13
CA LEU A 145 -2.73 -13.06 20.23
C LEU A 145 -4.07 -13.58 19.71
N THR A 146 -4.44 -14.77 20.15
CA THR A 146 -5.76 -15.32 19.85
C THR A 146 -6.84 -14.64 20.71
N LEU A 147 -8.11 -14.81 20.33
CA LEU A 147 -9.23 -14.29 21.12
C LEU A 147 -9.27 -14.91 22.52
N GLU A 148 -8.90 -16.18 22.64
CA GLU A 148 -8.80 -16.89 23.92
C GLU A 148 -7.69 -16.31 24.79
N ASP A 149 -6.52 -16.01 24.21
CA ASP A 149 -5.44 -15.34 24.93
C ASP A 149 -5.86 -13.95 25.39
N MET A 150 -6.56 -13.19 24.56
CA MET A 150 -7.06 -11.86 24.91
C MET A 150 -8.02 -11.92 26.10
N THR A 151 -8.95 -12.86 26.09
CA THR A 151 -9.91 -13.03 27.21
C THR A 151 -9.19 -13.46 28.48
N ARG A 152 -8.25 -14.40 28.42
CA ARG A 152 -7.41 -14.85 29.54
C ARG A 152 -6.59 -13.69 30.11
N ILE A 153 -5.88 -12.96 29.25
CA ILE A 153 -5.05 -11.82 29.65
C ILE A 153 -5.92 -10.75 30.32
N ASN A 154 -7.09 -10.42 29.74
CA ASN A 154 -8.01 -9.44 30.28
C ASN A 154 -8.51 -9.81 31.69
N SER A 155 -8.88 -11.08 31.89
CA SER A 155 -9.35 -11.56 33.20
C SER A 155 -8.29 -11.46 34.31
N ILE A 156 -7.01 -11.56 33.95
CA ILE A 156 -5.89 -11.44 34.90
C ILE A 156 -5.53 -9.98 35.16
N ILE A 157 -5.48 -9.15 34.12
CA ILE A 157 -4.89 -7.79 34.18
C ILE A 157 -5.90 -6.75 34.66
N SER A 158 -7.11 -6.76 34.11
CA SER A 158 -8.07 -5.68 34.35
C SER A 158 -8.45 -5.52 35.83
N PRO A 159 -8.68 -6.59 36.62
CA PRO A 159 -8.94 -6.43 38.04
C PRO A 159 -7.73 -5.89 38.84
N ARG A 160 -6.51 -6.25 38.40
CA ARG A 160 -5.27 -5.79 39.07
C ARG A 160 -4.97 -4.33 38.80
N ILE A 161 -5.19 -3.87 37.56
CA ILE A 161 -5.05 -2.45 37.19
C ILE A 161 -6.07 -1.60 37.98
N LYS A 162 -7.32 -2.03 38.04
CA LYS A 162 -8.37 -1.33 38.81
C LYS A 162 -8.05 -1.27 40.31
N LYS A 163 -7.28 -2.23 40.84
CA LYS A 163 -6.72 -2.19 42.19
C LYS A 163 -5.48 -1.31 42.36
N GLY A 164 -5.06 -0.57 41.31
CA GLY A 164 -3.94 0.35 41.32
C GLY A 164 -2.55 -0.30 41.13
N GLN A 165 -2.47 -1.56 40.69
CA GLN A 165 -1.19 -2.18 40.41
C GLN A 165 -0.59 -1.66 39.10
N SER A 166 0.73 -1.48 39.07
CA SER A 166 1.44 -1.05 37.85
C SER A 166 1.58 -2.21 36.86
N LEU A 167 1.60 -1.91 35.56
CA LEU A 167 1.79 -2.92 34.51
C LEU A 167 3.09 -3.71 34.68
N TYR A 168 4.16 -3.05 35.12
CA TYR A 168 5.44 -3.68 35.42
C TYR A 168 5.30 -4.75 36.51
N HIS A 169 4.61 -4.43 37.60
CA HIS A 169 4.40 -5.35 38.73
C HIS A 169 3.54 -6.55 38.31
N ILE A 170 2.49 -6.31 37.52
CA ILE A 170 1.63 -7.37 37.00
C ILE A 170 2.41 -8.28 36.04
N ALA A 171 3.20 -7.72 35.11
CA ALA A 171 3.99 -8.51 34.17
C ALA A 171 5.06 -9.37 34.89
N LYS A 172 5.70 -8.81 35.94
CA LYS A 172 6.73 -9.52 36.67
C LYS A 172 6.18 -10.67 37.52
N ASN A 173 5.03 -10.47 38.18
CA ASN A 173 4.47 -11.44 39.09
C ASN A 173 3.63 -12.54 38.40
N ASN A 174 3.19 -12.29 37.17
CA ASN A 174 2.35 -13.23 36.41
C ASN A 174 2.97 -13.55 35.05
N GLY A 175 4.30 -13.46 34.92
CA GLY A 175 5.00 -13.65 33.65
C GLY A 175 4.72 -14.99 33.00
N ASP A 176 4.71 -16.07 33.81
CA ASP A 176 4.49 -17.43 33.34
C ASP A 176 3.06 -17.67 32.82
N GLU A 177 2.06 -17.02 33.44
CA GLU A 177 0.67 -17.11 32.98
C GLU A 177 0.36 -16.22 31.79
N LEU A 178 0.98 -15.05 31.74
CA LEU A 178 0.70 -14.04 30.70
C LEU A 178 1.49 -14.29 29.42
N ASN A 179 2.73 -14.77 29.54
CA ASN A 179 3.67 -15.00 28.45
C ASN A 179 3.83 -13.82 27.47
N ILE A 180 3.62 -12.60 27.98
CA ILE A 180 3.74 -11.34 27.19
C ILE A 180 4.51 -10.28 27.97
N SER A 181 5.17 -9.39 27.21
CA SER A 181 5.98 -8.33 27.81
C SER A 181 5.13 -7.17 28.37
N GLU A 182 5.68 -6.39 29.32
CA GLU A 182 5.06 -5.15 29.81
C GLU A 182 4.70 -4.20 28.66
N SER A 183 5.57 -4.12 27.65
CA SER A 183 5.33 -3.27 26.48
C SER A 183 4.08 -3.67 25.71
N THR A 184 3.86 -4.98 25.55
CA THR A 184 2.66 -5.52 24.90
C THR A 184 1.42 -5.25 25.75
N LEU A 185 1.49 -5.47 27.06
CA LEU A 185 0.39 -5.14 27.98
C LEU A 185 0.00 -3.67 27.90
N ARG A 186 1.00 -2.77 27.89
CA ARG A 186 0.78 -1.33 27.74
C ARG A 186 0.08 -0.98 26.42
N ARG A 187 0.49 -1.63 25.33
CA ARG A 187 -0.14 -1.43 24.02
C ARG A 187 -1.59 -1.90 24.01
N LEU A 188 -1.90 -3.06 24.62
CA LEU A 188 -3.25 -3.60 24.74
C LEU A 188 -4.18 -2.63 25.50
N VAL A 189 -3.74 -2.13 26.65
CA VAL A 189 -4.52 -1.14 27.43
C VAL A 189 -4.68 0.18 26.67
N MET A 190 -3.63 0.63 25.95
CA MET A 190 -3.71 1.86 25.14
C MET A 190 -4.58 1.74 23.90
N ALA A 191 -4.70 0.54 23.34
CA ALA A 191 -5.57 0.25 22.19
C ALA A 191 -7.05 0.13 22.60
N GLY A 192 -7.34 0.01 23.90
CA GLY A 192 -8.71 -0.18 24.39
C GLY A 192 -9.24 -1.61 24.27
N GLU A 193 -8.33 -2.59 24.09
CA GLU A 193 -8.66 -4.01 23.95
C GLU A 193 -8.91 -4.71 25.30
N MET A 194 -8.84 -3.96 26.41
CA MET A 194 -8.99 -4.45 27.78
C MET A 194 -10.13 -3.72 28.49
N ASP A 195 -10.74 -4.36 29.50
CA ASP A 195 -11.75 -3.71 30.34
C ASP A 195 -11.17 -2.61 31.25
N ALA A 196 -9.87 -2.63 31.47
CA ALA A 196 -9.15 -1.56 32.14
C ALA A 196 -8.64 -0.54 31.10
N GLY A 197 -8.99 0.72 31.29
CA GLY A 197 -8.57 1.81 30.42
C GLY A 197 -7.28 2.49 30.84
N ILE A 198 -6.80 3.43 30.01
CA ILE A 198 -5.63 4.25 30.32
C ILE A 198 -5.79 5.01 31.64
N ILE A 199 -7.00 5.42 31.95
CA ILE A 199 -7.37 6.19 33.16
C ILE A 199 -7.12 5.40 34.46
N ASP A 200 -7.24 4.07 34.39
CA ASP A 200 -7.06 3.19 35.53
C ASP A 200 -5.58 2.94 35.87
N LEU A 201 -4.68 3.39 34.99
CA LEU A 201 -3.25 3.22 35.22
C LEU A 201 -2.73 4.21 36.30
N PRO A 202 -1.95 3.76 37.31
CA PRO A 202 -1.51 4.59 38.44
C PRO A 202 -0.73 5.87 38.02
N GLN A 203 -0.19 5.91 36.82
CA GLN A 203 0.60 7.04 36.31
C GLN A 203 -0.06 7.77 35.14
N ALA A 204 -1.30 7.48 34.78
CA ALA A 204 -1.98 8.08 33.65
C ALA A 204 -2.02 9.62 33.73
N VAL A 205 -2.32 10.16 34.92
CA VAL A 205 -2.43 11.58 35.17
C VAL A 205 -1.07 12.30 35.33
N LYS A 206 -0.02 11.57 35.67
CA LYS A 206 1.32 12.15 35.94
C LYS A 206 2.20 12.29 34.71
N ARG A 207 1.82 11.74 33.57
CA ARG A 207 2.64 11.81 32.36
C ARG A 207 2.53 13.17 31.69
N ARG A 208 3.54 14.02 31.90
CA ARG A 208 3.74 15.20 31.04
C ARG A 208 4.01 14.72 29.61
N LYS A 209 3.32 15.33 28.63
CA LYS A 209 3.66 15.13 27.21
C LYS A 209 5.16 15.37 27.02
N ARG A 210 5.89 14.43 26.42
CA ARG A 210 7.29 14.66 26.06
C ARG A 210 7.35 15.92 25.21
N LYS A 211 8.15 16.89 25.62
CA LYS A 211 8.48 18.04 24.78
C LYS A 211 9.08 17.50 23.49
N VAL A 212 8.49 17.86 22.36
CA VAL A 212 9.06 17.54 21.03
C VAL A 212 10.49 18.10 21.07
N ARG A 213 11.50 17.25 20.88
CA ARG A 213 12.87 17.71 20.70
C ARG A 213 12.87 18.58 19.46
N ILE A 214 12.99 19.89 19.66
CA ILE A 214 13.26 20.82 18.56
C ILE A 214 14.65 20.44 18.09
N VAL A 215 14.74 19.82 16.92
CA VAL A 215 16.03 19.56 16.26
C VAL A 215 16.68 20.93 16.06
N PRO A 216 17.87 21.19 16.66
CA PRO A 216 18.53 22.48 16.47
C PRO A 216 18.72 22.69 14.96
N LYS A 217 18.22 23.81 14.43
CA LYS A 217 18.50 24.20 13.06
C LYS A 217 20.02 24.21 12.90
N LEU A 218 20.55 23.43 11.96
CA LEU A 218 21.94 23.45 11.56
C LEU A 218 22.32 24.92 11.33
N LYS A 219 23.22 25.43 12.16
CA LYS A 219 23.81 26.79 11.95
C LYS A 219 24.49 26.71 10.59
N ASN A 220 24.04 27.53 9.64
CA ASN A 220 24.70 27.65 8.34
C ASN A 220 26.20 27.90 8.58
N PRO A 221 27.10 27.16 7.92
CA PRO A 221 28.52 27.44 8.03
C PRO A 221 28.75 28.88 7.59
N LYS A 222 29.41 29.67 8.47
CA LYS A 222 29.79 31.05 8.16
C LYS A 222 30.51 31.01 6.81
N LYS A 223 30.00 31.74 5.82
CA LYS A 223 30.74 32.00 4.57
C LYS A 223 32.06 32.64 4.95
N ASN A 224 33.15 31.90 4.83
CA ASN A 224 34.50 32.46 4.92
C ASN A 224 34.62 33.49 3.79
N ARG A 225 34.59 34.78 4.15
CA ARG A 225 34.97 35.84 3.22
C ARG A 225 36.46 35.67 2.94
N ALA A 226 36.77 35.40 1.69
CA ALA A 226 38.16 35.43 1.23
C ALA A 226 38.74 36.83 1.47
N PRO A 227 40.01 36.92 1.85
CA PRO A 227 40.67 38.23 2.03
C PRO A 227 40.74 38.97 0.70
N VAL A 228 40.23 40.21 0.69
CA VAL A 228 40.38 41.12 -0.46
C VAL A 228 41.81 41.61 -0.47
N PHE A 229 42.65 41.11 -1.38
CA PHE A 229 43.93 41.74 -1.68
C PHE A 229 43.64 43.04 -2.43
N ARG A 230 43.95 44.19 -1.84
CA ARG A 230 44.09 45.49 -2.55
C ARG A 230 45.50 45.54 -3.09
N PHE A 231 45.62 45.74 -4.40
CA PHE A 231 46.78 46.26 -5.08
C PHE A 231 46.66 47.79 -5.16
#